data_523b217e39e2d0994a5218e5a8c38941
#
_entry.id   523b217e39e2d0994a5218e5a8c38941
#
_cell.length_a   1.000
_cell.length_b   1.000
_cell.length_c   1.000
_cell.angle_alpha   90.00
_cell.angle_beta   90.00
_cell.angle_gamma   90.00
#
_symmetry.space_group_name_H-M   'P 1'
#
loop_
_entity.id
_entity.type
_entity.pdbx_description
1 polymer ?
#
loop_
_entity_poly.entity_id
_entity_poly.type
_entity_poly.pdbx_seq_one_letter_code
_entity_poly.pdbx_strand_id
1 'polypeptide(L)'
;MTTLFPDSVLLIFCKAPVAGQVKTRLQPELTALQAAAAHRQLTRLTLDRAFQWPLCAVQLYCAPDTNHSFFEQCAKDYPLLLSTQRGADLGERMLNAFRDALSQYRHALLIGCDCPSLTVDDLQQALTALQNGQDAVIAPAEDGGYVLIGLNVPQPVLFEDIAWGNEKVMAETRRRARHASISLGEFKQTTPKSHRILNGDKA
;
A
#
# COMPACT_ATOMS: atom_id res chain seq x y z
N MET A 1 -21.49 6.69 7.23
CA MET A 1 -21.24 5.30 7.66
C MET A 1 -20.18 5.34 8.75
N THR A 2 -20.38 4.63 9.86
CA THR A 2 -19.38 4.56 10.93
C THR A 2 -18.32 3.55 10.50
N THR A 3 -17.05 3.96 10.48
CA THR A 3 -15.92 3.06 10.19
C THR A 3 -15.61 2.18 11.40
N LEU A 4 -15.10 0.97 11.16
CA LEU A 4 -14.73 0.02 12.22
C LEU A 4 -13.53 0.54 13.05
N PHE A 5 -12.61 1.26 12.41
CA PHE A 5 -11.41 1.85 13.02
C PHE A 5 -11.38 3.37 12.75
N PRO A 6 -12.15 4.19 13.51
CA PRO A 6 -12.32 5.62 13.23
C PRO A 6 -11.03 6.43 13.39
N ASP A 7 -10.11 6.00 14.26
CA ASP A 7 -8.83 6.66 14.51
C ASP A 7 -7.69 6.17 13.60
N SER A 8 -8.05 5.47 12.51
CA SER A 8 -7.09 4.85 11.60
C SER A 8 -7.26 5.33 10.18
N VAL A 9 -6.20 5.21 9.38
CA VAL A 9 -6.19 5.57 7.95
C VAL A 9 -5.42 4.55 7.12
N LEU A 10 -5.93 4.26 5.93
CA LEU A 10 -5.27 3.48 4.90
C LEU A 10 -4.68 4.43 3.84
N LEU A 11 -3.36 4.40 3.70
CA LEU A 11 -2.60 5.13 2.70
C LEU A 11 -2.35 4.19 1.50
N ILE A 12 -2.80 4.59 0.31
CA ILE A 12 -2.60 3.80 -0.91
C ILE A 12 -1.62 4.56 -1.80
N PHE A 13 -0.43 4.00 -2.04
CA PHE A 13 0.56 4.58 -2.94
C PHE A 13 0.27 4.19 -4.38
N CYS A 14 0.10 5.19 -5.25
CA CYS A 14 -0.20 5.01 -6.65
C CYS A 14 0.61 5.95 -7.54
N LYS A 15 1.20 5.43 -8.62
CA LYS A 15 1.78 6.24 -9.70
C LYS A 15 0.71 6.57 -10.73
N ALA A 16 0.84 7.73 -11.38
CA ALA A 16 0.02 8.06 -12.53
C ALA A 16 0.15 6.97 -13.61
N PRO A 17 -0.98 6.45 -14.16
CA PRO A 17 -0.98 5.36 -15.13
C PRO A 17 -0.53 5.84 -16.53
N VAL A 18 0.73 6.30 -16.62
CA VAL A 18 1.34 6.76 -17.86
C VAL A 18 2.01 5.59 -18.57
N ALA A 19 1.71 5.41 -19.85
CA ALA A 19 2.30 4.36 -20.67
C ALA A 19 3.84 4.46 -20.68
N GLY A 20 4.52 3.34 -20.44
CA GLY A 20 5.99 3.28 -20.33
C GLY A 20 6.55 3.65 -18.95
N GLN A 21 5.74 4.17 -18.02
CA GLN A 21 6.20 4.57 -16.66
C GLN A 21 5.70 3.66 -15.54
N VAL A 22 4.70 2.82 -15.82
CA VAL A 22 4.13 1.88 -14.84
C VAL A 22 4.21 0.45 -15.38
N LYS A 23 4.36 -0.51 -14.45
CA LYS A 23 4.40 -1.96 -14.78
C LYS A 23 5.38 -2.32 -15.89
N THR A 24 6.51 -1.64 -15.97
CA THR A 24 7.52 -1.83 -17.03
C THR A 24 8.07 -3.27 -17.08
N ARG A 25 8.06 -4.00 -15.97
CA ARG A 25 8.45 -5.41 -15.90
C ARG A 25 7.53 -6.34 -16.69
N LEU A 26 6.30 -5.91 -17.00
CA LEU A 26 5.34 -6.67 -17.82
C LEU A 26 5.47 -6.35 -19.33
N GLN A 27 6.32 -5.40 -19.73
CA GLN A 27 6.43 -4.95 -21.11
C GLN A 27 6.99 -5.99 -22.11
N PRO A 28 7.74 -7.04 -21.71
CA PRO A 28 8.01 -8.13 -22.65
C PRO A 28 6.74 -8.83 -23.16
N GLU A 29 5.69 -8.89 -22.33
CA GLU A 29 4.43 -9.58 -22.65
C GLU A 29 3.29 -8.61 -22.98
N LEU A 30 3.33 -7.38 -22.44
CA LEU A 30 2.31 -6.34 -22.61
C LEU A 30 2.91 -5.09 -23.28
N THR A 31 2.13 -4.47 -24.15
CA THR A 31 2.47 -3.12 -24.63
C THR A 31 2.42 -2.11 -23.47
N ALA A 32 3.09 -0.97 -23.62
CA ALA A 32 3.09 0.09 -22.63
C ALA A 32 1.66 0.58 -22.28
N LEU A 33 0.78 0.64 -23.30
CA LEU A 33 -0.63 1.00 -23.10
C LEU A 33 -1.41 -0.07 -22.30
N GLN A 34 -1.19 -1.35 -22.62
CA GLN A 34 -1.81 -2.47 -21.88
C GLN A 34 -1.31 -2.50 -20.43
N ALA A 35 -0.02 -2.28 -20.20
CA ALA A 35 0.55 -2.19 -18.85
C ALA A 35 -0.05 -1.04 -18.03
N ALA A 36 -0.26 0.14 -18.64
CA ALA A 36 -0.93 1.27 -18.01
C ALA A 36 -2.42 0.98 -17.74
N ALA A 37 -3.11 0.29 -18.66
CA ALA A 37 -4.50 -0.12 -18.46
C ALA A 37 -4.62 -1.13 -17.30
N ALA A 38 -3.73 -2.12 -17.23
CA ALA A 38 -3.67 -3.07 -16.11
C ALA A 38 -3.41 -2.37 -14.77
N HIS A 39 -2.50 -1.38 -14.74
CA HIS A 39 -2.25 -0.58 -13.55
C HIS A 39 -3.50 0.19 -13.09
N ARG A 40 -4.24 0.81 -14.00
CA ARG A 40 -5.53 1.46 -13.69
C ARG A 40 -6.53 0.49 -13.08
N GLN A 41 -6.67 -0.70 -13.68
CA GLN A 41 -7.61 -1.72 -13.21
C GLN A 41 -7.24 -2.22 -11.81
N LEU A 42 -5.96 -2.52 -11.56
CA LEU A 42 -5.49 -2.94 -10.24
C LEU A 42 -5.71 -1.85 -9.17
N THR A 43 -5.46 -0.59 -9.51
CA THR A 43 -5.74 0.53 -8.60
C THR A 43 -7.22 0.61 -8.26
N ARG A 44 -8.12 0.50 -9.25
CA ARG A 44 -9.57 0.50 -9.00
C ARG A 44 -10.00 -0.68 -8.14
N LEU A 45 -9.51 -1.89 -8.40
CA LEU A 45 -9.80 -3.06 -7.57
C LEU A 45 -9.35 -2.87 -6.12
N THR A 46 -8.20 -2.21 -5.90
CA THR A 46 -7.72 -1.88 -4.56
C THR A 46 -8.64 -0.89 -3.86
N LEU A 47 -9.08 0.16 -4.56
CA LEU A 47 -10.04 1.14 -4.05
C LEU A 47 -11.42 0.52 -3.78
N ASP A 48 -11.94 -0.28 -4.71
CA ASP A 48 -13.23 -0.98 -4.54
C ASP A 48 -13.23 -1.82 -3.25
N ARG A 49 -12.15 -2.57 -2.99
CA ARG A 49 -11.99 -3.36 -1.77
C ARG A 49 -11.92 -2.48 -0.52
N ALA A 50 -11.15 -1.38 -0.57
CA ALA A 50 -11.01 -0.47 0.56
C ALA A 50 -12.36 0.18 0.96
N PHE A 51 -13.24 0.40 -0.01
CA PHE A 51 -14.55 1.03 0.22
C PHE A 51 -15.72 0.05 0.34
N GLN A 52 -15.60 -1.18 -0.13
CA GLN A 52 -16.61 -2.21 0.07
C GLN A 52 -16.82 -2.53 1.57
N TRP A 53 -15.77 -2.44 2.36
CA TRP A 53 -15.78 -2.63 3.80
C TRP A 53 -15.14 -1.41 4.46
N PRO A 54 -15.94 -0.45 4.98
CA PRO A 54 -15.41 0.81 5.52
C PRO A 54 -14.65 0.59 6.83
N LEU A 55 -13.43 0.05 6.73
CA LEU A 55 -12.59 -0.18 7.89
C LEU A 55 -12.16 1.14 8.53
N CYS A 56 -11.62 2.06 7.74
CA CYS A 56 -11.05 3.33 8.19
C CYS A 56 -11.12 4.38 7.08
N ALA A 57 -10.61 5.59 7.35
CA ALA A 57 -10.39 6.60 6.32
C ALA A 57 -9.41 6.11 5.25
N VAL A 58 -9.53 6.59 4.01
CA VAL A 58 -8.66 6.22 2.88
C VAL A 58 -8.07 7.48 2.26
N GLN A 59 -6.74 7.47 2.04
CA GLN A 59 -6.02 8.51 1.32
C GLN A 59 -5.22 7.90 0.16
N LEU A 60 -5.32 8.51 -1.03
CA LEU A 60 -4.55 8.10 -2.20
C LEU A 60 -3.34 9.01 -2.37
N TYR A 61 -2.15 8.46 -2.12
CA TYR A 61 -0.88 9.15 -2.30
C TYR A 61 -0.37 8.97 -3.73
N CYS A 62 -0.42 10.05 -4.49
CA CYS A 62 -0.19 10.10 -5.93
C CYS A 62 1.26 10.48 -6.28
N ALA A 63 1.82 9.88 -7.32
CA ALA A 63 3.10 10.25 -7.91
C ALA A 63 2.97 10.41 -9.43
N PRO A 64 3.60 11.43 -10.04
CA PRO A 64 4.46 12.44 -9.42
C PRO A 64 3.71 13.48 -8.58
N ASP A 65 2.43 13.72 -8.89
CA ASP A 65 1.53 14.67 -8.24
C ASP A 65 0.06 14.22 -8.35
N THR A 66 -0.89 15.03 -7.93
CA THR A 66 -2.33 14.75 -7.95
C THR A 66 -3.05 15.18 -9.24
N ASN A 67 -2.35 15.83 -10.20
CA ASN A 67 -2.98 16.51 -11.33
C ASN A 67 -3.40 15.58 -12.49
N HIS A 68 -3.05 14.29 -12.43
CA HIS A 68 -3.42 13.35 -13.48
C HIS A 68 -4.92 13.05 -13.45
N SER A 69 -5.61 13.10 -14.61
CA SER A 69 -7.06 12.90 -14.76
C SER A 69 -7.59 11.60 -14.13
N PHE A 70 -6.76 10.56 -14.08
CA PHE A 70 -7.10 9.31 -13.39
C PHE A 70 -7.30 9.50 -11.89
N PHE A 71 -6.48 10.30 -11.23
CA PHE A 71 -6.60 10.59 -9.80
C PHE A 71 -7.81 11.47 -9.51
N GLU A 72 -8.07 12.46 -10.36
CA GLU A 72 -9.30 13.27 -10.29
C GLU A 72 -10.55 12.42 -10.42
N GLN A 73 -10.52 11.42 -11.33
CA GLN A 73 -11.63 10.49 -11.47
C GLN A 73 -11.77 9.58 -10.24
N CYS A 74 -10.68 9.10 -9.64
CA CYS A 74 -10.74 8.34 -8.39
C CYS A 74 -11.37 9.17 -7.26
N ALA A 75 -11.02 10.46 -7.13
CA ALA A 75 -11.60 11.34 -6.10
C ALA A 75 -13.09 11.67 -6.35
N LYS A 76 -13.58 11.55 -7.59
CA LYS A 76 -15.03 11.66 -7.90
C LYS A 76 -15.79 10.36 -7.59
N ASP A 77 -15.14 9.22 -7.85
CA ASP A 77 -15.77 7.90 -7.72
C ASP A 77 -15.77 7.37 -6.26
N TYR A 78 -14.79 7.82 -5.44
CA TYR A 78 -14.59 7.34 -4.07
C TYR A 78 -14.42 8.50 -3.07
N PRO A 79 -14.95 8.39 -1.84
CA PRO A 79 -14.81 9.41 -0.80
C PRO A 79 -13.41 9.37 -0.16
N LEU A 80 -12.37 9.68 -0.93
CA LEU A 80 -10.97 9.68 -0.52
C LEU A 80 -10.32 11.06 -0.67
N LEU A 81 -9.22 11.26 0.05
CA LEU A 81 -8.37 12.43 -0.10
C LEU A 81 -7.19 12.08 -1.02
N LEU A 82 -6.85 13.00 -1.93
CA LEU A 82 -5.64 12.93 -2.74
C LEU A 82 -4.49 13.63 -2.01
N SER A 83 -3.33 13.02 -2.00
CA SER A 83 -2.08 13.57 -1.48
C SER A 83 -0.93 13.29 -2.44
N THR A 84 0.08 14.14 -2.47
CA THR A 84 1.27 13.92 -3.30
C THR A 84 2.33 13.15 -2.50
N GLN A 85 2.93 12.13 -3.10
CA GLN A 85 4.12 11.47 -2.54
C GLN A 85 5.31 12.45 -2.58
N ARG A 86 5.93 12.70 -1.43
CA ARG A 86 7.05 13.66 -1.29
C ARG A 86 8.28 12.95 -0.75
N GLY A 87 9.38 13.02 -1.46
CA GLY A 87 10.68 12.45 -1.08
C GLY A 87 11.50 12.03 -2.29
N ALA A 88 12.82 11.95 -2.10
CA ALA A 88 13.78 11.60 -3.13
C ALA A 88 13.69 10.12 -3.52
N ASP A 89 13.44 9.25 -2.55
CA ASP A 89 13.29 7.80 -2.74
C ASP A 89 11.98 7.26 -2.14
N LEU A 90 11.76 5.96 -2.24
CA LEU A 90 10.55 5.31 -1.73
C LEU A 90 10.47 5.40 -0.20
N GLY A 91 11.58 5.25 0.50
CA GLY A 91 11.64 5.31 1.97
C GLY A 91 11.23 6.67 2.50
N GLU A 92 11.82 7.72 1.95
CA GLU A 92 11.50 9.09 2.33
C GLU A 92 10.02 9.42 2.03
N ARG A 93 9.50 8.94 0.87
CA ARG A 93 8.08 9.11 0.52
C ARG A 93 7.15 8.42 1.51
N MET A 94 7.47 7.19 1.91
CA MET A 94 6.68 6.45 2.92
C MET A 94 6.75 7.14 4.28
N LEU A 95 7.94 7.54 4.72
CA LEU A 95 8.13 8.23 6.00
C LEU A 95 7.35 9.55 6.07
N ASN A 96 7.40 10.35 5.01
CA ASN A 96 6.66 11.61 4.94
C ASN A 96 5.14 11.39 4.91
N ALA A 97 4.66 10.36 4.21
CA ALA A 97 3.25 9.99 4.24
C ALA A 97 2.79 9.55 5.64
N PHE A 98 3.60 8.78 6.37
CA PHE A 98 3.31 8.43 7.75
C PHE A 98 3.34 9.64 8.68
N ARG A 99 4.30 10.58 8.51
CA ARG A 99 4.33 11.83 9.31
C ARG A 99 3.06 12.64 9.13
N ASP A 100 2.61 12.80 7.88
CA ASP A 100 1.38 13.54 7.57
C ASP A 100 0.14 12.84 8.17
N ALA A 101 0.01 11.53 7.95
CA ALA A 101 -1.14 10.77 8.39
C ALA A 101 -1.22 10.65 9.93
N LEU A 102 -0.11 10.33 10.59
CA LEU A 102 -0.07 10.14 12.05
C LEU A 102 -0.13 11.46 12.83
N SER A 103 -0.11 12.61 12.16
CA SER A 103 -0.47 13.89 12.79
C SER A 103 -1.99 14.03 13.05
N GLN A 104 -2.81 13.21 12.37
CA GLN A 104 -4.28 13.28 12.40
C GLN A 104 -4.93 11.98 12.89
N TYR A 105 -4.26 10.84 12.69
CA TYR A 105 -4.74 9.51 13.03
C TYR A 105 -3.81 8.82 14.02
N ARG A 106 -4.34 7.89 14.81
CA ARG A 106 -3.53 7.09 15.76
C ARG A 106 -2.80 5.95 15.07
N HIS A 107 -3.40 5.39 14.02
CA HIS A 107 -2.88 4.22 13.31
C HIS A 107 -2.91 4.48 11.81
N ALA A 108 -1.84 4.19 11.11
CA ALA A 108 -1.79 4.30 9.67
C ALA A 108 -1.27 3.00 9.05
N LEU A 109 -1.95 2.51 8.02
CA LEU A 109 -1.46 1.46 7.14
C LEU A 109 -1.06 2.07 5.80
N LEU A 110 0.00 1.57 5.19
CA LEU A 110 0.42 1.93 3.85
C LEU A 110 0.54 0.68 2.98
N ILE A 111 -0.10 0.72 1.82
CA ILE A 111 -0.07 -0.35 0.81
C ILE A 111 0.23 0.23 -0.58
N GLY A 112 0.70 -0.62 -1.50
CA GLY A 112 0.71 -0.32 -2.92
C GLY A 112 -0.68 -0.50 -3.56
N CYS A 113 -0.94 0.16 -4.67
CA CYS A 113 -2.19 0.01 -5.44
C CYS A 113 -2.24 -1.24 -6.32
N ASP A 114 -1.28 -2.13 -6.22
CA ASP A 114 -1.06 -3.23 -7.15
C ASP A 114 -0.88 -4.61 -6.48
N CYS A 115 -1.38 -4.74 -5.26
CA CYS A 115 -1.33 -5.98 -4.50
C CYS A 115 -2.71 -6.67 -4.48
N PRO A 116 -3.06 -7.48 -5.50
CA PRO A 116 -4.37 -8.13 -5.59
C PRO A 116 -4.55 -9.26 -4.55
N SER A 117 -3.49 -9.73 -3.92
CA SER A 117 -3.54 -10.76 -2.89
C SER A 117 -3.95 -10.22 -1.51
N LEU A 118 -3.78 -8.91 -1.27
CA LEU A 118 -4.12 -8.31 0.01
C LEU A 118 -5.64 -8.24 0.19
N THR A 119 -6.13 -8.83 1.28
CA THR A 119 -7.56 -8.92 1.58
C THR A 119 -7.99 -7.89 2.63
N VAL A 120 -9.29 -7.72 2.80
CA VAL A 120 -9.86 -6.89 3.87
C VAL A 120 -9.51 -7.45 5.24
N ASP A 121 -9.49 -8.78 5.39
CA ASP A 121 -9.11 -9.45 6.64
C ASP A 121 -7.65 -9.16 7.01
N ASP A 122 -6.74 -9.09 6.02
CA ASP A 122 -5.34 -8.71 6.26
C ASP A 122 -5.24 -7.27 6.80
N LEU A 123 -5.99 -6.33 6.23
CA LEU A 123 -6.05 -4.93 6.69
C LEU A 123 -6.63 -4.84 8.11
N GLN A 124 -7.70 -5.59 8.38
CA GLN A 124 -8.32 -5.64 9.70
C GLN A 124 -7.37 -6.22 10.75
N GLN A 125 -6.67 -7.32 10.44
CA GLN A 125 -5.68 -7.91 11.33
C GLN A 125 -4.55 -6.92 11.64
N ALA A 126 -4.05 -6.21 10.61
CA ALA A 126 -3.00 -5.20 10.77
C ALA A 126 -3.44 -4.06 11.69
N LEU A 127 -4.63 -3.49 11.48
CA LEU A 127 -5.18 -2.43 12.33
C LEU A 127 -5.41 -2.93 13.77
N THR A 128 -5.94 -4.13 13.95
CA THR A 128 -6.16 -4.74 15.26
C THR A 128 -4.83 -4.93 16.00
N ALA A 129 -3.77 -5.37 15.31
CA ALA A 129 -2.44 -5.55 15.93
C ALA A 129 -1.84 -4.21 16.39
N LEU A 130 -1.98 -3.13 15.59
CA LEU A 130 -1.57 -1.78 15.98
C LEU A 130 -2.34 -1.26 17.20
N GLN A 131 -3.67 -1.46 17.24
CA GLN A 131 -4.50 -1.10 18.40
C GLN A 131 -4.12 -1.88 19.66
N ASN A 132 -3.69 -3.12 19.52
CA ASN A 132 -3.25 -3.98 20.62
C ASN A 132 -1.79 -3.72 21.06
N GLY A 133 -1.16 -2.65 20.57
CA GLY A 133 0.13 -2.18 21.08
C GLY A 133 1.35 -2.64 20.30
N GLN A 134 1.22 -3.23 19.10
CA GLN A 134 2.35 -3.38 18.20
C GLN A 134 2.78 -1.98 17.70
N ASP A 135 4.09 -1.67 17.76
CA ASP A 135 4.60 -0.38 17.27
C ASP A 135 4.53 -0.30 15.74
N ALA A 136 4.79 -1.44 15.11
CA ALA A 136 4.74 -1.60 13.65
C ALA A 136 4.15 -2.96 13.27
N VAL A 137 3.52 -3.03 12.10
CA VAL A 137 3.05 -4.28 11.48
C VAL A 137 3.49 -4.33 10.02
N ILE A 138 3.74 -5.54 9.51
CA ILE A 138 4.24 -5.71 8.14
C ILE A 138 3.72 -7.02 7.53
N ALA A 139 3.38 -6.97 6.25
CA ALA A 139 3.07 -8.16 5.46
C ALA A 139 4.18 -8.38 4.42
N PRO A 140 5.05 -9.39 4.62
CA PRO A 140 6.12 -9.70 3.69
C PRO A 140 5.61 -10.09 2.31
N ALA A 141 6.35 -9.71 1.26
CA ALA A 141 6.15 -10.14 -0.11
C ALA A 141 7.15 -11.25 -0.49
N GLU A 142 6.81 -12.03 -1.51
CA GLU A 142 7.67 -13.13 -2.00
C GLU A 142 8.99 -12.64 -2.60
N ASP A 143 9.03 -11.40 -3.10
CA ASP A 143 10.21 -10.78 -3.72
C ASP A 143 11.21 -10.20 -2.69
N GLY A 144 10.99 -10.43 -1.39
CA GLY A 144 11.86 -9.95 -0.31
C GLY A 144 11.57 -8.51 0.14
N GLY A 145 10.53 -7.88 -0.39
CA GLY A 145 9.95 -6.64 0.10
C GLY A 145 8.76 -6.89 1.05
N TYR A 146 7.84 -5.94 1.06
CA TYR A 146 6.55 -6.07 1.75
C TYR A 146 5.45 -5.36 0.96
N VAL A 147 4.23 -5.82 1.11
CA VAL A 147 3.04 -5.26 0.44
C VAL A 147 2.24 -4.34 1.35
N LEU A 148 2.45 -4.44 2.65
CA LEU A 148 1.83 -3.62 3.67
C LEU A 148 2.85 -3.31 4.77
N ILE A 149 2.83 -2.06 5.23
CA ILE A 149 3.46 -1.64 6.48
C ILE A 149 2.48 -0.76 7.24
N GLY A 150 2.41 -0.90 8.56
CA GLY A 150 1.58 -0.07 9.43
C GLY A 150 2.35 0.43 10.64
N LEU A 151 2.00 1.62 11.13
CA LEU A 151 2.70 2.29 12.23
C LEU A 151 1.71 3.04 13.13
N ASN A 152 2.10 3.20 14.42
CA ASN A 152 1.44 4.07 15.39
C ASN A 152 2.15 5.42 15.55
N VAL A 153 3.45 5.45 15.30
CA VAL A 153 4.28 6.67 15.29
C VAL A 153 5.26 6.59 14.12
N PRO A 154 5.69 7.73 13.54
CA PRO A 154 6.72 7.70 12.51
C PRO A 154 8.01 7.05 13.01
N GLN A 155 8.56 6.11 12.26
CA GLN A 155 9.77 5.35 12.58
C GLN A 155 10.85 5.57 11.50
N PRO A 156 11.62 6.67 11.54
CA PRO A 156 12.61 6.98 10.50
C PRO A 156 13.60 5.84 10.24
N VAL A 157 14.01 5.15 11.29
CA VAL A 157 14.96 4.04 11.21
C VAL A 157 14.52 2.92 10.28
N LEU A 158 13.22 2.75 10.04
CA LEU A 158 12.67 1.72 9.14
C LEU A 158 12.72 2.13 7.66
N PHE A 159 13.05 3.39 7.33
CA PHE A 159 12.94 3.93 5.98
C PHE A 159 14.23 4.55 5.45
N GLU A 160 15.03 5.17 6.32
CA GLU A 160 16.26 5.88 5.93
C GLU A 160 17.36 4.89 5.54
N ASP A 161 18.18 5.26 4.54
CA ASP A 161 19.34 4.48 4.09
C ASP A 161 19.04 3.00 3.77
N ILE A 162 17.86 2.71 3.21
CA ILE A 162 17.50 1.38 2.70
C ILE A 162 17.66 1.38 1.17
N ALA A 163 18.34 0.38 0.65
CA ALA A 163 18.37 0.12 -0.79
C ALA A 163 17.04 -0.50 -1.24
N TRP A 164 16.10 0.35 -1.64
CA TRP A 164 14.76 -0.07 -2.05
C TRP A 164 14.76 -0.87 -3.36
N GLY A 165 13.76 -1.76 -3.51
CA GLY A 165 13.54 -2.52 -4.74
C GLY A 165 14.41 -3.75 -4.91
N ASN A 166 14.99 -4.27 -3.85
CA ASN A 166 15.74 -5.52 -3.84
C ASN A 166 15.20 -6.51 -2.77
N GLU A 167 15.64 -7.76 -2.86
CA GLU A 167 15.22 -8.86 -2.01
C GLU A 167 15.63 -8.75 -0.52
N LYS A 168 16.48 -7.79 -0.16
CA LYS A 168 17.01 -7.63 1.20
C LYS A 168 16.20 -6.66 2.05
N VAL A 169 15.24 -5.94 1.48
CA VAL A 169 14.44 -4.91 2.17
C VAL A 169 13.82 -5.47 3.45
N MET A 170 13.14 -6.60 3.38
CA MET A 170 12.48 -7.19 4.55
C MET A 170 13.46 -7.62 5.64
N ALA A 171 14.58 -8.23 5.25
CA ALA A 171 15.64 -8.63 6.21
C ALA A 171 16.23 -7.42 6.92
N GLU A 172 16.48 -6.33 6.19
CA GLU A 172 16.99 -5.09 6.73
C GLU A 172 15.97 -4.41 7.67
N THR A 173 14.70 -4.36 7.29
CA THR A 173 13.62 -3.83 8.13
C THR A 173 13.52 -4.59 9.45
N ARG A 174 13.57 -5.94 9.43
CA ARG A 174 13.59 -6.76 10.66
C ARG A 174 14.81 -6.48 11.54
N ARG A 175 15.98 -6.34 10.93
CA ARG A 175 17.22 -6.03 11.65
C ARG A 175 17.11 -4.70 12.37
N ARG A 176 16.65 -3.67 11.68
CA ARG A 176 16.48 -2.31 12.21
C ARG A 176 15.42 -2.24 13.30
N ALA A 177 14.28 -2.88 13.12
CA ALA A 177 13.24 -2.96 14.13
C ALA A 177 13.77 -3.55 15.44
N ARG A 178 14.53 -4.67 15.36
CA ARG A 178 15.16 -5.28 16.54
C ARG A 178 16.16 -4.33 17.22
N HIS A 179 17.03 -3.67 16.45
CA HIS A 179 18.02 -2.74 17.01
C HIS A 179 17.39 -1.53 17.69
N ALA A 180 16.26 -1.06 17.17
CA ALA A 180 15.52 0.08 17.72
C ALA A 180 14.49 -0.34 18.79
N SER A 181 14.42 -1.63 19.15
CA SER A 181 13.42 -2.17 20.09
C SER A 181 11.97 -1.88 19.68
N ILE A 182 11.70 -1.83 18.36
CA ILE A 182 10.36 -1.68 17.79
C ILE A 182 9.70 -3.06 17.78
N SER A 183 8.52 -3.17 18.41
CA SER A 183 7.70 -4.38 18.35
C SER A 183 7.09 -4.50 16.95
N LEU A 184 7.60 -5.44 16.15
CA LEU A 184 7.21 -5.66 14.76
C LEU A 184 6.32 -6.88 14.64
N GLY A 185 5.02 -6.68 14.42
CA GLY A 185 4.07 -7.73 14.08
C GLY A 185 4.18 -8.11 12.60
N GLU A 186 4.38 -9.40 12.33
CA GLU A 186 4.40 -9.94 10.97
C GLU A 186 3.23 -10.89 10.76
N PHE A 187 2.56 -10.78 9.61
CA PHE A 187 1.53 -11.73 9.23
C PHE A 187 1.67 -12.13 7.76
N LYS A 188 1.33 -13.37 7.46
CA LYS A 188 1.27 -13.84 6.08
C LYS A 188 -0.04 -13.37 5.46
N GLN A 189 0.03 -12.89 4.22
CA GLN A 189 -1.18 -12.61 3.45
C GLN A 189 -2.05 -13.87 3.40
N THR A 190 -3.33 -13.71 3.64
CA THR A 190 -4.31 -14.75 3.37
C THR A 190 -4.39 -14.92 1.85
N THR A 191 -3.87 -16.02 1.32
CA THR A 191 -4.00 -16.35 -0.10
C THR A 191 -5.50 -16.42 -0.44
N PRO A 192 -6.04 -15.57 -1.33
CA PRO A 192 -7.42 -15.70 -1.73
C PRO A 192 -7.66 -17.10 -2.28
N LYS A 193 -8.69 -17.81 -1.81
CA LYS A 193 -9.07 -19.14 -2.29
C LYS A 193 -9.62 -19.16 -3.75
N SER A 194 -9.16 -18.27 -4.61
CA SER A 194 -9.63 -18.16 -6.00
C SER A 194 -8.54 -17.72 -6.97
N HIS A 195 -7.59 -18.62 -7.24
CA HIS A 195 -6.86 -18.61 -8.52
C HIS A 195 -7.76 -19.22 -9.62
N ARG A 196 -8.96 -18.65 -9.88
CA ARG A 196 -9.87 -19.17 -10.93
C ARG A 196 -10.43 -18.13 -11.88
N ILE A 197 -9.80 -16.95 -11.99
CA ILE A 197 -10.34 -15.88 -12.87
C ILE A 197 -9.44 -15.58 -14.08
N LEU A 198 -8.29 -16.21 -14.24
CA LEU A 198 -7.44 -15.97 -15.43
C LEU A 198 -7.29 -17.16 -16.39
N ASN A 199 -7.96 -18.28 -16.13
CA ASN A 199 -8.10 -19.33 -17.15
C ASN A 199 -9.55 -19.34 -17.63
N GLY A 200 -9.85 -18.47 -18.60
CA GLY A 200 -11.06 -18.57 -19.38
C GLY A 200 -11.09 -19.94 -20.07
N ASP A 201 -12.05 -20.77 -19.72
CA ASP A 201 -12.38 -21.99 -20.44
C ASP A 201 -12.53 -21.69 -21.93
N LYS A 202 -11.58 -22.23 -22.72
CA LYS A 202 -11.83 -22.54 -24.10
C LYS A 202 -12.52 -23.90 -24.14
N ALA A 203 -13.80 -23.90 -24.38
CA ALA A 203 -14.55 -25.00 -24.96
C ALA A 203 -15.14 -24.49 -26.27
#